data_f26ec4cd4d23fd18790f95dc5dd58ae8
#
_entry.id   f26ec4cd4d23fd18790f95dc5dd58ae8
#
_cell.length_a   1.000
_cell.length_b   1.000
_cell.length_c   1.000
_cell.angle_alpha   90.00
_cell.angle_beta   90.00
_cell.angle_gamma   90.00
#
_symmetry.space_group_name_H-M   'P 1'
#
loop_
_entity.id
_entity.type
_entity.pdbx_description
1 polymer ?
#
loop_
_entity_poly.entity_id
_entity_poly.type
_entity_poly.pdbx_seq_one_letter_code
_entity_poly.pdbx_strand_id
1 'polypeptide(L)'
;RRESEIVAQAGNRNNITIATNMAGRGTDIILGGNIKFKILKQLYTILVSYKNQTTSNKRTTIFPLTSSLVGVSYKFISVLTSLLNNSKFKSFSDTDILRILNETDQIRIPTNNYQQSVKFLINELSIFEKKNQRIDNTIVKNLGGLYIIGTERNDSRRIDNQLRGRCA
;
A
#
# COMPACT_ATOMS: atom_id res chain seq x y z
N ARG A 1 1.04 -11.66 -11.77
CA ARG A 1 0.86 -10.25 -11.31
C ARG A 1 0.54 -10.19 -9.82
N ARG A 2 -0.39 -11.04 -9.34
CA ARG A 2 -0.77 -11.06 -7.91
C ARG A 2 0.34 -11.59 -7.00
N GLU A 3 1.12 -12.57 -7.47
CA GLU A 3 2.24 -13.16 -6.72
C GLU A 3 3.36 -12.14 -6.48
N SER A 4 3.74 -11.37 -7.49
CA SER A 4 4.77 -10.33 -7.36
C SER A 4 4.40 -9.23 -6.36
N GLU A 5 3.11 -8.89 -6.25
CA GLU A 5 2.60 -7.92 -5.27
C GLU A 5 2.70 -8.47 -3.83
N ILE A 6 2.45 -9.78 -3.65
CA ILE A 6 2.58 -10.45 -2.35
C ILE A 6 4.06 -10.53 -1.96
N VAL A 7 4.92 -10.96 -2.89
CA VAL A 7 6.36 -11.09 -2.66
C VAL A 7 7.01 -9.73 -2.34
N ALA A 8 6.57 -8.66 -2.99
CA ALA A 8 7.04 -7.31 -2.69
C ALA A 8 6.76 -6.86 -1.24
N GLN A 9 5.81 -7.49 -0.54
CA GLN A 9 5.49 -7.24 0.87
C GLN A 9 6.18 -8.21 1.84
N ALA A 10 6.96 -9.17 1.35
CA ALA A 10 7.65 -10.16 2.19
C ALA A 10 8.62 -9.54 3.19
N GLY A 11 9.17 -8.37 2.87
CA GLY A 11 10.06 -7.61 3.76
C GLY A 11 9.38 -6.86 4.91
N ASN A 12 8.06 -6.94 5.06
CA ASN A 12 7.36 -6.34 6.19
C ASN A 12 7.67 -7.09 7.48
N ARG A 13 7.75 -6.33 8.58
CA ARG A 13 7.89 -6.88 9.92
C ARG A 13 6.73 -7.83 10.25
N ASN A 14 7.05 -8.97 10.90
CA ASN A 14 6.10 -10.00 11.32
C ASN A 14 5.29 -10.64 10.16
N ASN A 15 5.78 -10.54 8.94
CA ASN A 15 5.13 -11.14 7.79
C ASN A 15 5.74 -12.51 7.47
N ILE A 16 4.88 -13.49 7.16
CA ILE A 16 5.27 -14.79 6.64
C ILE A 16 4.72 -14.90 5.22
N THR A 17 5.59 -15.17 4.27
CA THR A 17 5.21 -15.28 2.86
C THR A 17 5.59 -16.66 2.33
N ILE A 18 4.62 -17.38 1.77
CA ILE A 18 4.84 -18.63 1.05
C ILE A 18 4.72 -18.30 -0.44
N ALA A 19 5.73 -18.65 -1.21
CA ALA A 19 5.79 -18.34 -2.63
C ALA A 19 6.41 -19.49 -3.41
N THR A 20 6.16 -19.50 -4.72
CA THR A 20 6.77 -20.45 -5.64
C THR A 20 8.21 -20.07 -5.97
N ASN A 21 8.96 -20.96 -6.63
CA ASN A 21 10.33 -20.69 -7.11
C ASN A 21 10.43 -19.46 -8.02
N MET A 22 9.32 -19.06 -8.68
CA MET A 22 9.27 -17.87 -9.52
C MET A 22 9.32 -16.56 -8.73
N ALA A 23 9.02 -16.58 -7.43
CA ALA A 23 9.10 -15.40 -6.55
C ALA A 23 10.50 -14.80 -6.48
N GLY A 24 11.53 -15.58 -6.81
CA GLY A 24 12.92 -15.12 -6.91
C GLY A 24 13.22 -14.19 -8.10
N ARG A 25 12.32 -14.08 -9.08
CA ARG A 25 12.57 -13.34 -10.33
C ARG A 25 11.81 -12.01 -10.38
N GLY A 26 12.54 -10.94 -10.74
CA GLY A 26 11.94 -9.68 -11.19
C GLY A 26 11.17 -8.86 -10.16
N THR A 27 11.14 -9.26 -8.89
CA THR A 27 10.48 -8.52 -7.82
C THR A 27 11.48 -8.12 -6.77
N ASP A 28 11.64 -6.83 -6.53
CA ASP A 28 12.48 -6.32 -5.45
C ASP A 28 11.73 -6.45 -4.12
N ILE A 29 12.39 -7.08 -3.14
CA ILE A 29 11.90 -7.18 -1.77
C ILE A 29 12.57 -6.06 -0.96
N ILE A 30 11.77 -5.12 -0.51
CA ILE A 30 12.23 -3.98 0.28
C ILE A 30 11.96 -4.28 1.75
N LEU A 31 13.00 -4.22 2.59
CA LEU A 31 12.83 -4.37 4.03
C LEU A 31 11.98 -3.23 4.58
N GLY A 32 10.94 -3.56 5.35
CA GLY A 32 9.90 -2.62 5.75
C GLY A 32 8.74 -2.50 4.75
N GLY A 33 8.76 -3.30 3.65
CA GLY A 33 7.67 -3.43 2.67
C GLY A 33 7.64 -2.36 1.59
N ASN A 34 6.76 -2.56 0.62
CA ASN A 34 6.53 -1.63 -0.49
C ASN A 34 5.49 -0.57 -0.11
N ILE A 35 5.95 0.66 0.12
CA ILE A 35 5.12 1.79 0.54
C ILE A 35 4.01 2.08 -0.46
N LYS A 36 4.32 2.10 -1.75
CA LYS A 36 3.37 2.44 -2.80
C LYS A 36 2.14 1.54 -2.78
N PHE A 37 2.37 0.24 -2.72
CA PHE A 37 1.29 -0.75 -2.62
C PHE A 37 0.48 -0.58 -1.33
N LYS A 38 1.15 -0.32 -0.19
CA LYS A 38 0.53 -0.11 1.11
C LYS A 38 -0.41 1.10 1.10
N ILE A 39 0.05 2.24 0.56
CA ILE A 39 -0.73 3.48 0.48
C ILE A 39 -1.97 3.29 -0.39
N LEU A 40 -1.81 2.76 -1.60
CA LEU A 40 -2.95 2.55 -2.52
C LEU A 40 -3.98 1.60 -1.92
N LYS A 41 -3.53 0.52 -1.26
CA LYS A 41 -4.41 -0.42 -0.58
C LYS A 41 -5.16 0.23 0.59
N GLN A 42 -4.47 1.03 1.42
CA GLN A 42 -5.10 1.74 2.54
C GLN A 42 -6.14 2.74 2.05
N LEU A 43 -5.80 3.59 1.07
CA LEU A 43 -6.75 4.54 0.51
C LEU A 43 -7.96 3.85 -0.11
N TYR A 44 -7.73 2.80 -0.90
CA TYR A 44 -8.80 2.01 -1.48
C TYR A 44 -9.75 1.47 -0.40
N THR A 45 -9.20 0.86 0.64
CA THR A 45 -10.00 0.32 1.75
C THR A 45 -10.84 1.40 2.43
N ILE A 46 -10.25 2.58 2.72
CA ILE A 46 -10.96 3.69 3.34
C ILE A 46 -12.09 4.19 2.45
N LEU A 47 -11.83 4.42 1.16
CA LEU A 47 -12.79 4.97 0.23
C LEU A 47 -13.97 4.02 -0.03
N VAL A 48 -13.70 2.72 -0.21
CA VAL A 48 -14.73 1.70 -0.42
C VAL A 48 -15.55 1.45 0.85
N SER A 49 -14.89 1.36 2.00
CA SER A 49 -15.59 1.17 3.29
C SER A 49 -16.56 2.31 3.59
N TYR A 50 -16.15 3.56 3.33
CA TYR A 50 -17.02 4.71 3.52
C TYR A 50 -18.23 4.69 2.56
N LYS A 51 -18.00 4.39 1.28
CA LYS A 51 -19.05 4.28 0.29
C LYS A 51 -20.11 3.24 0.70
N ASN A 52 -19.68 2.05 1.13
CA ASN A 52 -20.58 0.97 1.55
C ASN A 52 -21.38 1.32 2.81
N GLN A 53 -20.82 2.13 3.70
CA GLN A 53 -21.50 2.58 4.91
C GLN A 53 -22.55 3.67 4.61
N THR A 54 -22.30 4.58 3.67
CA THR A 54 -23.25 5.61 3.26
C THR A 54 -24.49 5.03 2.57
N THR A 55 -24.38 3.87 1.92
CA THR A 55 -25.52 3.14 1.33
C THR A 55 -26.40 2.46 2.37
N SER A 56 -25.91 2.20 3.59
CA SER A 56 -26.64 1.49 4.65
C SER A 56 -27.32 2.38 5.71
N ASN A 57 -27.48 3.68 5.46
CA ASN A 57 -28.11 4.68 6.36
C ASN A 57 -27.57 4.73 7.81
N LYS A 58 -26.38 4.15 8.07
CA LYS A 58 -25.72 4.29 9.37
C LYS A 58 -24.91 5.58 9.38
N ARG A 59 -25.11 6.43 10.40
CA ARG A 59 -24.30 7.62 10.65
C ARG A 59 -22.83 7.19 10.76
N THR A 60 -22.06 7.46 9.72
CA THR A 60 -20.67 7.04 9.64
C THR A 60 -19.79 8.12 10.23
N THR A 61 -19.18 7.83 11.34
CA THR A 61 -18.01 8.59 11.78
C THR A 61 -16.79 8.08 11.02
N ILE A 62 -16.06 8.96 10.35
CA ILE A 62 -14.80 8.64 9.65
C ILE A 62 -13.73 8.12 10.63
N PHE A 63 -13.91 8.42 11.91
CA PHE A 63 -12.98 8.13 13.00
C PHE A 63 -12.53 6.65 13.11
N PRO A 64 -13.39 5.65 13.00
CA PRO A 64 -12.94 4.25 13.07
C PRO A 64 -12.09 3.82 11.89
N LEU A 65 -12.30 4.43 10.71
CA LEU A 65 -11.56 4.11 9.49
C LEU A 65 -10.18 4.76 9.45
N THR A 66 -10.01 5.87 10.17
CA THR A 66 -8.75 6.62 10.26
C THR A 66 -7.97 6.30 11.52
N SER A 67 -8.47 5.44 12.42
CA SER A 67 -7.76 5.07 13.65
C SER A 67 -6.39 4.41 13.40
N SER A 68 -6.23 3.76 12.25
CA SER A 68 -4.93 3.24 11.79
C SER A 68 -3.98 4.32 11.25
N LEU A 69 -4.47 5.54 11.06
CA LEU A 69 -3.73 6.69 10.52
C LEU A 69 -3.34 7.69 11.63
N VAL A 70 -3.04 7.19 12.82
CA VAL A 70 -2.57 8.03 13.94
C VAL A 70 -1.30 8.78 13.53
N GLY A 71 -1.36 10.13 13.55
CA GLY A 71 -0.24 11.00 13.15
C GLY A 71 -0.35 11.63 11.76
N VAL A 72 -1.47 11.43 11.06
CA VAL A 72 -1.77 12.13 9.80
C VAL A 72 -2.31 13.55 10.08
N SER A 73 -2.02 14.50 9.18
CA SER A 73 -2.40 15.90 9.37
C SER A 73 -3.92 16.11 9.37
N TYR A 74 -4.40 17.12 10.10
CA TYR A 74 -5.80 17.56 10.06
C TYR A 74 -6.26 17.88 8.62
N LYS A 75 -5.36 18.45 7.82
CA LYS A 75 -5.62 18.74 6.40
C LYS A 75 -5.93 17.48 5.59
N PHE A 76 -5.28 16.37 5.88
CA PHE A 76 -5.59 15.08 5.25
C PHE A 76 -7.05 14.68 5.50
N ILE A 77 -7.50 14.76 6.76
CA ILE A 77 -8.87 14.40 7.14
C ILE A 77 -9.88 15.31 6.45
N SER A 78 -9.62 16.63 6.40
CA SER A 78 -10.52 17.59 5.75
C SER A 78 -10.65 17.34 4.24
N VAL A 79 -9.53 17.08 3.55
CA VAL A 79 -9.53 16.75 2.11
C VAL A 79 -10.21 15.41 1.84
N LEU A 80 -9.97 14.40 2.67
CA LEU A 80 -10.64 13.11 2.59
C LEU A 80 -12.16 13.27 2.74
N THR A 81 -12.60 14.00 3.74
CA THR A 81 -14.03 14.28 4.00
C THR A 81 -14.66 15.02 2.83
N SER A 82 -14.00 16.03 2.29
CA SER A 82 -14.46 16.78 1.12
C SER A 82 -14.60 15.87 -0.12
N LEU A 83 -13.63 15.00 -0.37
CA LEU A 83 -13.66 14.03 -1.46
C LEU A 83 -14.83 13.05 -1.31
N LEU A 84 -15.02 12.49 -0.13
CA LEU A 84 -16.09 11.54 0.17
C LEU A 84 -17.49 12.15 0.07
N ASN A 85 -17.63 13.44 0.34
CA ASN A 85 -18.91 14.15 0.20
C ASN A 85 -19.20 14.61 -1.24
N ASN A 86 -18.24 14.51 -2.14
CA ASN A 86 -18.44 14.88 -3.54
C ASN A 86 -19.44 13.93 -4.22
N SER A 87 -20.47 14.51 -4.86
CA SER A 87 -21.54 13.74 -5.51
C SER A 87 -21.03 12.82 -6.63
N LYS A 88 -20.06 13.27 -7.43
CA LYS A 88 -19.42 12.45 -8.46
C LYS A 88 -18.65 11.28 -7.89
N PHE A 89 -17.96 11.49 -6.74
CA PHE A 89 -17.21 10.40 -6.11
C PHE A 89 -18.14 9.31 -5.56
N LYS A 90 -19.31 9.68 -5.04
CA LYS A 90 -20.32 8.74 -4.55
C LYS A 90 -20.88 7.82 -5.65
N SER A 91 -20.91 8.29 -6.89
CA SER A 91 -21.40 7.51 -8.04
C SER A 91 -20.39 6.53 -8.62
N PHE A 92 -19.10 6.62 -8.25
CA PHE A 92 -18.07 5.73 -8.77
C PHE A 92 -18.25 4.30 -8.25
N SER A 93 -18.01 3.32 -9.12
CA SER A 93 -17.91 1.92 -8.71
C SER A 93 -16.58 1.65 -7.97
N ASP A 94 -16.47 0.49 -7.32
CA ASP A 94 -15.22 0.11 -6.63
C ASP A 94 -14.07 -0.07 -7.62
N THR A 95 -14.38 -0.51 -8.85
CA THR A 95 -13.42 -0.60 -9.96
C THR A 95 -12.96 0.76 -10.44
N ASP A 96 -13.87 1.77 -10.47
CA ASP A 96 -13.52 3.15 -10.82
C ASP A 96 -12.60 3.77 -9.78
N ILE A 97 -12.88 3.55 -8.49
CA ILE A 97 -12.02 4.02 -7.38
C ILE A 97 -10.61 3.46 -7.55
N LEU A 98 -10.48 2.15 -7.80
CA LEU A 98 -9.19 1.52 -8.00
C LEU A 98 -8.45 2.08 -9.22
N ARG A 99 -9.17 2.30 -10.32
CA ARG A 99 -8.62 2.92 -11.53
C ARG A 99 -8.13 4.33 -11.25
N ILE A 100 -8.93 5.18 -10.62
CA ILE A 100 -8.58 6.56 -10.29
C ILE A 100 -7.34 6.62 -9.40
N LEU A 101 -7.24 5.75 -8.39
CA LEU A 101 -6.06 5.69 -7.52
C LEU A 101 -4.79 5.36 -8.31
N ASN A 102 -4.84 4.35 -9.18
CA ASN A 102 -3.70 3.93 -9.98
C ASN A 102 -3.30 4.98 -11.04
N GLU A 103 -4.27 5.58 -11.72
CA GLU A 103 -4.02 6.64 -12.71
C GLU A 103 -3.44 7.89 -12.03
N THR A 104 -4.05 8.33 -10.92
CA THR A 104 -3.61 9.54 -10.20
C THR A 104 -2.20 9.36 -9.61
N ASP A 105 -1.82 8.17 -9.21
CA ASP A 105 -0.47 7.90 -8.73
C ASP A 105 0.57 8.15 -9.83
N GLN A 106 0.28 7.80 -11.07
CA GLN A 106 1.16 7.95 -12.24
C GLN A 106 1.19 9.38 -12.82
N ILE A 107 0.11 10.15 -12.65
CA ILE A 107 -0.02 11.50 -13.19
C ILE A 107 0.89 12.47 -12.42
N ARG A 108 1.68 13.28 -13.14
CA ARG A 108 2.49 14.35 -12.52
C ARG A 108 1.64 15.55 -12.13
N ILE A 109 0.74 15.99 -13.02
CA ILE A 109 -0.11 17.18 -12.85
C ILE A 109 -1.57 16.73 -12.94
N PRO A 110 -2.33 16.70 -11.83
CA PRO A 110 -3.73 16.35 -11.86
C PRO A 110 -4.56 17.44 -12.56
N THR A 111 -5.47 17.03 -13.44
CA THR A 111 -6.30 17.93 -14.25
C THR A 111 -7.64 18.27 -13.59
N ASN A 112 -8.17 17.38 -12.75
CA ASN A 112 -9.49 17.51 -12.14
C ASN A 112 -9.39 17.68 -10.61
N ASN A 113 -10.37 18.37 -10.00
CA ASN A 113 -10.41 18.62 -8.56
C ASN A 113 -10.34 17.34 -7.72
N TYR A 114 -11.01 16.26 -8.12
CA TYR A 114 -10.95 14.99 -7.39
C TYR A 114 -9.56 14.33 -7.51
N GLN A 115 -8.92 14.43 -8.68
CA GLN A 115 -7.53 13.93 -8.84
C GLN A 115 -6.54 14.72 -7.99
N GLN A 116 -6.74 16.04 -7.86
CA GLN A 116 -5.93 16.88 -6.97
C GLN A 116 -6.07 16.41 -5.52
N SER A 117 -7.30 16.18 -5.08
CA SER A 117 -7.57 15.67 -3.73
C SER A 117 -6.94 14.29 -3.50
N VAL A 118 -7.12 13.35 -4.43
CA VAL A 118 -6.52 12.02 -4.35
C VAL A 118 -4.99 12.09 -4.36
N LYS A 119 -4.40 12.92 -5.22
CA LYS A 119 -2.94 13.11 -5.28
C LYS A 119 -2.38 13.67 -3.97
N PHE A 120 -3.08 14.63 -3.38
CA PHE A 120 -2.73 15.17 -2.07
C PHE A 120 -2.75 14.07 -1.01
N LEU A 121 -3.80 13.24 -0.95
CA LEU A 121 -3.92 12.15 0.00
C LEU A 121 -2.82 11.10 -0.17
N ILE A 122 -2.47 10.75 -1.42
CA ILE A 122 -1.35 9.84 -1.72
C ILE A 122 -0.03 10.42 -1.22
N ASN A 123 0.23 11.71 -1.46
CA ASN A 123 1.48 12.37 -1.06
C ASN A 123 1.61 12.45 0.47
N GLU A 124 0.56 12.84 1.18
CA GLU A 124 0.56 12.90 2.65
C GLU A 124 0.82 11.52 3.28
N LEU A 125 0.11 10.48 2.80
CA LEU A 125 0.36 9.11 3.25
C LEU A 125 1.76 8.63 2.88
N SER A 126 2.30 9.06 1.74
CA SER A 126 3.67 8.71 1.33
C SER A 126 4.71 9.24 2.32
N ILE A 127 4.54 10.47 2.80
CA ILE A 127 5.43 11.05 3.81
C ILE A 127 5.33 10.28 5.13
N PHE A 128 4.12 9.98 5.58
CA PHE A 128 3.86 9.24 6.81
C PHE A 128 4.42 7.80 6.74
N GLU A 129 4.11 7.07 5.67
CA GLU A 129 4.55 5.68 5.50
C GLU A 129 6.06 5.56 5.27
N LYS A 130 6.72 6.54 4.63
CA LYS A 130 8.19 6.58 4.53
C LYS A 130 8.87 6.66 5.89
N LYS A 131 8.29 7.41 6.82
CA LYS A 131 8.81 7.49 8.19
C LYS A 131 8.69 6.13 8.89
N ASN A 132 7.53 5.50 8.81
CA ASN A 132 7.28 4.19 9.40
C ASN A 132 8.16 3.11 8.78
N GLN A 133 8.30 3.10 7.44
CA GLN A 133 9.15 2.14 6.75
C GLN A 133 10.62 2.24 7.18
N ARG A 134 11.14 3.45 7.41
CA ARG A 134 12.53 3.61 7.89
C ARG A 134 12.72 2.96 9.26
N ILE A 135 11.74 3.11 10.16
CA ILE A 135 11.75 2.48 11.47
C ILE A 135 11.71 0.95 11.32
N ASP A 136 10.74 0.44 10.55
CA ASP A 136 10.58 -1.00 10.31
C ASP A 136 11.81 -1.59 9.60
N ASN A 137 12.38 -0.89 8.62
CA ASN A 137 13.62 -1.32 7.94
C ASN A 137 14.77 -1.47 8.94
N THR A 138 14.95 -0.49 9.84
CA THR A 138 16.00 -0.55 10.87
C THR A 138 15.78 -1.73 11.81
N ILE A 139 14.53 -1.95 12.25
CA ILE A 139 14.20 -3.06 13.14
C ILE A 139 14.47 -4.40 12.45
N VAL A 140 13.99 -4.57 11.20
CA VAL A 140 14.18 -5.81 10.44
C VAL A 140 15.66 -6.08 10.19
N LYS A 141 16.46 -5.06 9.88
CA LYS A 141 17.92 -5.19 9.72
C LYS A 141 18.60 -5.63 11.02
N ASN A 142 18.22 -5.03 12.14
CA ASN A 142 18.80 -5.39 13.44
C ASN A 142 18.43 -6.82 13.89
N LEU A 143 17.30 -7.35 13.37
CA LEU A 143 16.89 -8.75 13.59
C LEU A 143 17.60 -9.75 12.65
N GLY A 144 18.48 -9.29 11.76
CA GLY A 144 19.21 -10.14 10.81
C GLY A 144 18.66 -10.12 9.39
N GLY A 145 17.71 -9.22 9.07
CA GLY A 145 17.15 -9.07 7.71
C GLY A 145 16.03 -10.03 7.39
N LEU A 146 15.84 -10.33 6.11
CA LEU A 146 14.82 -11.25 5.62
C LEU A 146 15.34 -12.70 5.73
N TYR A 147 14.64 -13.55 6.48
CA TYR A 147 14.93 -14.97 6.57
C TYR A 147 14.23 -15.73 5.46
N ILE A 148 14.97 -16.44 4.61
CA ILE A 148 14.44 -17.22 3.48
C ILE A 148 14.75 -18.71 3.70
N ILE A 149 13.70 -19.52 3.63
CA ILE A 149 13.79 -20.99 3.66
C ILE A 149 13.53 -21.50 2.25
N GLY A 150 14.53 -22.07 1.59
CA GLY A 150 14.37 -22.80 0.34
C GLY A 150 14.08 -24.28 0.63
N THR A 151 12.91 -24.77 0.21
CA THR A 151 12.54 -26.20 0.35
C THR A 151 13.17 -27.07 -0.72
N GLU A 152 13.52 -26.45 -1.85
CA GLU A 152 14.18 -27.10 -2.99
C GLU A 152 15.27 -26.21 -3.56
N ARG A 153 16.21 -26.80 -4.28
CA ARG A 153 17.18 -26.04 -5.10
C ARG A 153 16.55 -25.73 -6.44
N ASN A 154 16.78 -24.53 -6.95
CA ASN A 154 16.41 -24.20 -8.32
C ASN A 154 17.34 -24.91 -9.31
N ASP A 155 16.82 -25.25 -10.50
CA ASP A 155 17.60 -25.79 -11.61
C ASP A 155 18.74 -24.84 -12.03
N SER A 156 18.54 -23.54 -11.81
CA SER A 156 19.55 -22.51 -12.07
C SER A 156 20.14 -21.97 -10.79
N ARG A 157 21.44 -22.21 -10.59
CA ARG A 157 22.25 -21.64 -9.50
C ARG A 157 22.16 -20.12 -9.41
N ARG A 158 21.91 -19.45 -10.54
CA ARG A 158 21.75 -17.98 -10.59
C ARG A 158 20.52 -17.52 -9.78
N ILE A 159 19.44 -18.29 -9.81
CA ILE A 159 18.20 -17.95 -9.08
C ILE A 159 18.43 -18.13 -7.58
N ASP A 160 19.10 -19.20 -7.16
CA ASP A 160 19.45 -19.41 -5.76
C ASP A 160 20.35 -18.28 -5.23
N ASN A 161 21.31 -17.85 -6.00
CA ASN A 161 22.19 -16.73 -5.62
C ASN A 161 21.41 -15.39 -5.55
N GLN A 162 20.44 -15.17 -6.44
CA GLN A 162 19.57 -14.00 -6.38
C GLN A 162 18.67 -13.99 -5.13
N LEU A 163 18.14 -15.15 -4.74
CA LEU A 163 17.36 -15.27 -3.49
C LEU A 163 18.23 -15.00 -2.27
N ARG A 164 19.42 -15.59 -2.20
CA ARG A 164 20.36 -15.38 -1.09
C ARG A 164 20.82 -13.93 -0.98
N GLY A 165 21.06 -13.25 -2.10
CA GLY A 165 21.45 -11.83 -2.11
C GLY A 165 20.37 -10.87 -1.62
N ARG A 166 19.13 -11.34 -1.45
CA ARG A 166 18.00 -10.54 -0.90
C ARG A 166 17.88 -10.62 0.62
N CYS A 167 18.61 -11.54 1.26
CA CYS A 167 18.60 -11.75 2.70
C CYS A 167 19.42 -10.71 3.49
N ALA A 168 20.23 -9.89 2.83
CA ALA A 168 21.15 -8.94 3.45
C ALA A 168 20.53 -7.57 3.69
#